data_1bb1e3732977e060b2c4152dc6cd4ae5
#
_entry.id   1bb1e3732977e060b2c4152dc6cd4ae5
#
_cell.length_a   1.000
_cell.length_b   1.000
_cell.length_c   1.000
_cell.angle_alpha   90.00
_cell.angle_beta   90.00
_cell.angle_gamma   90.00
#
_symmetry.space_group_name_H-M   'P 1'
#
loop_
_entity.id
_entity.type
_entity.pdbx_description
1 polymer ?
#
loop_
_entity_poly.entity_id
_entity_poly.type
_entity_poly.pdbx_seq_one_letter_code
_entity_poly.pdbx_strand_id
1 'polypeptide(L)'
;YERGKPHALIVVAEGAKLNATQLAQYFEEHNEELGFQLRVTILGHVQRGGTPGAFDRLLGTRLAAHAVEQLAAGTYGVLVGQIQGEITTTPYDEVVSQKKTLDPKLVELASILAK
;
A
#
# COMPACT_ATOMS: atom_id res chain seq x y z
N TYR A 1 26.06 -1.81 -10.32
CA TYR A 1 27.44 -1.90 -10.80
C TYR A 1 27.48 -2.22 -12.31
N GLU A 2 26.83 -3.26 -12.78
CA GLU A 2 26.82 -3.64 -14.21
C GLU A 2 26.29 -2.55 -15.16
N ARG A 3 25.46 -1.62 -14.65
CA ARG A 3 24.93 -0.47 -15.40
C ARG A 3 25.68 0.85 -15.12
N GLY A 4 26.84 0.81 -14.45
CA GLY A 4 27.64 1.99 -14.13
C GLY A 4 27.03 2.91 -13.04
N LYS A 5 25.97 2.49 -12.36
CA LYS A 5 25.37 3.27 -11.25
C LYS A 5 26.07 2.93 -9.93
N PRO A 6 26.50 3.92 -9.14
CA PRO A 6 27.20 3.70 -7.87
C PRO A 6 26.27 3.29 -6.73
N HIS A 7 24.95 3.31 -6.94
CA HIS A 7 23.95 2.97 -5.94
C HIS A 7 22.72 2.32 -6.59
N ALA A 8 22.00 1.54 -5.80
CA ALA A 8 20.70 0.96 -6.18
C ALA A 8 19.69 1.18 -5.06
N LEU A 9 18.42 1.34 -5.43
CA LEU A 9 17.29 1.40 -4.51
C LEU A 9 16.50 0.11 -4.62
N ILE A 10 16.27 -0.55 -3.48
CA ILE A 10 15.46 -1.76 -3.39
C ILE A 10 14.21 -1.44 -2.58
N VAL A 11 13.04 -1.66 -3.15
CA VAL A 11 11.76 -1.51 -2.46
C VAL A 11 11.29 -2.90 -2.03
N VAL A 12 11.10 -3.09 -0.73
CA VAL A 12 10.68 -4.37 -0.13
C VAL A 12 9.33 -4.19 0.53
N ALA A 13 8.34 -4.97 0.10
CA ALA A 13 7.02 -4.96 0.73
C ALA A 13 7.07 -5.55 2.15
N GLU A 14 6.26 -5.02 3.07
CA GLU A 14 6.16 -5.51 4.45
C GLU A 14 5.79 -7.01 4.51
N GLY A 15 4.93 -7.47 3.60
CA GLY A 15 4.50 -8.88 3.48
C GLY A 15 5.41 -9.75 2.60
N ALA A 16 6.60 -9.29 2.21
CA ALA A 16 7.55 -10.11 1.46
C ALA A 16 8.10 -11.27 2.32
N LYS A 17 8.53 -12.35 1.67
CA LYS A 17 9.11 -13.52 2.35
C LYS A 17 10.30 -13.14 3.25
N LEU A 18 11.13 -12.21 2.79
CA LEU A 18 12.17 -11.55 3.57
C LEU A 18 11.81 -10.07 3.65
N ASN A 19 11.62 -9.55 4.86
CA ASN A 19 11.43 -8.12 5.05
C ASN A 19 12.77 -7.36 4.92
N ALA A 20 12.72 -6.03 4.91
CA ALA A 20 13.91 -5.21 4.70
C ALA A 20 15.01 -5.43 5.75
N THR A 21 14.64 -5.68 7.01
CA THR A 21 15.60 -5.95 8.10
C THR A 21 16.28 -7.31 7.92
N GLN A 22 15.51 -8.35 7.60
CA GLN A 22 16.06 -9.69 7.35
C GLN A 22 16.95 -9.70 6.11
N LEU A 23 16.58 -8.93 5.09
CA LEU A 23 17.41 -8.78 3.89
C LEU A 23 18.74 -8.09 4.23
N ALA A 24 18.72 -7.03 5.04
CA ALA A 24 19.94 -6.34 5.46
C ALA A 24 20.86 -7.25 6.28
N GLN A 25 20.29 -8.02 7.21
CA GLN A 25 21.04 -9.00 7.99
C GLN A 25 21.70 -10.07 7.09
N TYR A 26 20.97 -10.60 6.13
CA TYR A 26 21.52 -11.55 5.15
C TYR A 26 22.72 -10.96 4.38
N PHE A 27 22.63 -9.70 3.95
CA PHE A 27 23.72 -9.02 3.26
C PHE A 27 24.92 -8.72 4.16
N GLU A 28 24.69 -8.46 5.45
CA GLU A 28 25.76 -8.26 6.42
C GLU A 28 26.54 -9.57 6.67
N GLU A 29 25.82 -10.67 6.80
CA GLU A 29 26.42 -12.02 6.98
C GLU A 29 27.24 -12.50 5.75
N HIS A 30 26.90 -12.00 4.56
CA HIS A 30 27.55 -12.36 3.28
C HIS A 30 28.35 -11.21 2.66
N ASN A 31 28.74 -10.22 3.46
CA ASN A 31 29.35 -8.97 2.97
C ASN A 31 30.66 -9.20 2.20
N GLU A 32 31.45 -10.20 2.58
CA GLU A 32 32.72 -10.54 1.90
C GLU A 32 32.51 -10.97 0.43
N GLU A 33 31.36 -11.59 0.14
CA GLU A 33 31.01 -12.05 -1.21
C GLU A 33 30.32 -10.96 -2.06
N LEU A 34 29.56 -10.09 -1.40
CA LEU A 34 28.66 -9.14 -2.07
C LEU A 34 29.27 -7.75 -2.31
N GLY A 35 30.22 -7.34 -1.47
CA GLY A 35 31.03 -6.13 -1.66
C GLY A 35 30.30 -4.78 -1.57
N PHE A 36 29.08 -4.73 -1.01
CA PHE A 36 28.31 -3.50 -0.79
C PHE A 36 27.46 -3.55 0.48
N GLN A 37 27.15 -2.37 1.04
CA GLN A 37 26.38 -2.22 2.26
C GLN A 37 24.94 -1.83 1.95
N LEU A 38 23.98 -2.41 2.68
CA LEU A 38 22.60 -1.98 2.66
C LEU A 38 22.31 -0.99 3.79
N ARG A 39 21.51 0.03 3.47
CA ARG A 39 20.91 0.93 4.46
C ARG A 39 19.40 0.76 4.41
N VAL A 40 18.83 0.31 5.52
CA VAL A 40 17.38 0.10 5.64
C VAL A 40 16.71 1.36 6.12
N THR A 41 15.63 1.73 5.45
CA THR A 41 14.70 2.77 5.90
C THR A 41 13.30 2.17 5.91
N ILE A 42 12.66 2.11 7.08
CA ILE A 42 11.27 1.63 7.23
C ILE A 42 10.37 2.86 7.28
N LEU A 43 9.59 3.06 6.23
CA LEU A 43 8.78 4.27 6.08
C LEU A 43 7.61 4.36 7.07
N GLY A 44 7.03 3.22 7.49
CA GLY A 44 5.98 3.18 8.51
C GLY A 44 4.80 4.09 8.19
N HIS A 45 4.42 4.93 9.15
CA HIS A 45 3.28 5.84 9.05
C HIS A 45 3.38 6.90 7.95
N VAL A 46 4.58 7.23 7.50
CA VAL A 46 4.79 8.18 6.39
C VAL A 46 4.06 7.74 5.12
N GLN A 47 3.91 6.44 4.91
CA GLN A 47 3.17 5.89 3.77
C GLN A 47 1.64 6.06 3.86
N ARG A 48 1.11 6.37 5.04
CA ARG A 48 -0.33 6.55 5.23
C ARG A 48 -0.83 7.95 4.87
N GLY A 49 0.05 8.83 4.44
CA GLY A 49 -0.26 10.19 4.06
C GLY A 49 -0.11 11.19 5.22
N GLY A 50 -0.38 12.45 4.92
CA GLY A 50 -0.26 13.58 5.83
C GLY A 50 -1.58 13.99 6.50
N THR A 51 -1.69 15.25 6.84
CA THR A 51 -2.91 15.83 7.40
C THR A 51 -4.06 15.77 6.39
N PRO A 52 -5.25 15.27 6.79
CA PRO A 52 -6.39 15.16 5.89
C PRO A 52 -6.81 16.52 5.33
N GLY A 53 -7.04 16.57 4.01
CA GLY A 53 -7.57 17.72 3.32
C GLY A 53 -9.09 17.85 3.43
N ALA A 54 -9.66 18.84 2.74
CA ALA A 54 -11.11 19.04 2.73
C ALA A 54 -11.86 17.83 2.10
N PHE A 55 -11.30 17.25 1.05
CA PHE A 55 -11.86 16.05 0.40
C PHE A 55 -11.94 14.86 1.37
N ASP A 56 -10.86 14.58 2.09
CA ASP A 56 -10.80 13.45 3.03
C ASP A 56 -11.84 13.59 4.15
N ARG A 57 -11.98 14.81 4.68
CA ARG A 57 -12.96 15.12 5.73
C ARG A 57 -14.39 14.98 5.24
N LEU A 58 -14.69 15.51 4.05
CA LEU A 58 -16.01 15.40 3.45
C LEU A 58 -16.35 13.94 3.12
N LEU A 59 -15.42 13.20 2.55
CA LEU A 59 -15.60 11.78 2.27
C LEU A 59 -15.87 10.99 3.55
N GLY A 60 -15.05 11.18 4.60
CA GLY A 60 -15.26 10.54 5.89
C GLY A 60 -16.63 10.84 6.50
N THR A 61 -17.09 12.10 6.42
CA THR A 61 -18.42 12.50 6.89
C THR A 61 -19.54 11.80 6.11
N ARG A 62 -19.46 11.76 4.79
CA ARG A 62 -20.44 11.11 3.92
C ARG A 62 -20.50 9.59 4.15
N LEU A 63 -19.36 8.93 4.28
CA LEU A 63 -19.28 7.51 4.58
C LEU A 63 -19.89 7.19 5.95
N ALA A 64 -19.58 8.00 6.97
CA ALA A 64 -20.12 7.82 8.30
C ALA A 64 -21.64 8.02 8.36
N ALA A 65 -22.16 9.06 7.71
CA ALA A 65 -23.59 9.31 7.62
C ALA A 65 -24.33 8.12 6.97
N HIS A 66 -23.83 7.65 5.84
CA HIS A 66 -24.42 6.50 5.15
C HIS A 66 -24.33 5.21 5.98
N ALA A 67 -23.25 4.99 6.72
CA ALA A 67 -23.13 3.84 7.63
C ALA A 67 -24.18 3.86 8.74
N VAL A 68 -24.47 5.04 9.32
CA VAL A 68 -25.53 5.21 10.33
C VAL A 68 -26.91 4.96 9.73
N GLU A 69 -27.17 5.45 8.51
CA GLU A 69 -28.43 5.19 7.79
C GLU A 69 -28.63 3.69 7.55
N GLN A 70 -27.60 2.96 7.13
CA GLN A 70 -27.66 1.51 6.93
C GLN A 70 -27.97 0.78 8.25
N LEU A 71 -27.30 1.15 9.36
CA LEU A 71 -27.56 0.58 10.67
C LEU A 71 -28.99 0.85 11.13
N ALA A 72 -29.50 2.07 10.93
CA ALA A 72 -30.88 2.44 11.26
C ALA A 72 -31.91 1.66 10.42
N ALA A 73 -31.58 1.34 9.19
CA ALA A 73 -32.39 0.50 8.30
C ALA A 73 -32.27 -1.01 8.59
N GLY A 74 -31.44 -1.43 9.56
CA GLY A 74 -31.22 -2.85 9.89
C GLY A 74 -30.30 -3.58 8.92
N THR A 75 -29.53 -2.88 8.11
CA THR A 75 -28.55 -3.47 7.19
C THR A 75 -27.23 -3.69 7.91
N TYR A 76 -26.83 -4.94 8.08
CA TYR A 76 -25.60 -5.35 8.77
C TYR A 76 -24.68 -6.16 7.84
N GLY A 77 -23.42 -6.32 8.26
CA GLY A 77 -22.46 -7.15 7.53
C GLY A 77 -22.00 -6.55 6.20
N VAL A 78 -22.05 -5.23 6.09
CA VAL A 78 -21.67 -4.50 4.88
C VAL A 78 -20.53 -3.51 5.14
N LEU A 79 -19.67 -3.31 4.15
CA LEU A 79 -18.69 -2.23 4.09
C LEU A 79 -19.31 -1.05 3.35
N VAL A 80 -19.31 0.12 3.95
CA VAL A 80 -19.65 1.38 3.27
C VAL A 80 -18.41 1.92 2.59
N GLY A 81 -18.48 2.17 1.29
CA GLY A 81 -17.38 2.64 0.47
C GLY A 81 -17.81 3.61 -0.61
N GLN A 82 -16.84 4.13 -1.36
CA GLN A 82 -17.11 4.93 -2.55
C GLN A 82 -16.67 4.14 -3.79
N ILE A 83 -17.62 3.90 -4.72
CA ILE A 83 -17.37 3.25 -6.00
C ILE A 83 -17.84 4.19 -7.11
N GLN A 84 -16.96 4.52 -8.03
CA GLN A 84 -17.22 5.43 -9.16
C GLN A 84 -17.80 6.81 -8.74
N GLY A 85 -17.39 7.30 -7.56
CA GLY A 85 -17.86 8.58 -7.02
C GLY A 85 -19.10 8.51 -6.13
N GLU A 86 -19.84 7.40 -6.15
CA GLU A 86 -21.06 7.20 -5.35
C GLU A 86 -20.76 6.44 -4.06
N ILE A 87 -21.45 6.83 -2.97
CA ILE A 87 -21.39 6.10 -1.71
C ILE A 87 -22.32 4.88 -1.81
N THR A 88 -21.77 3.71 -1.55
CA THR A 88 -22.50 2.44 -1.66
C THR A 88 -22.07 1.44 -0.60
N THR A 89 -22.78 0.33 -0.50
CA THR A 89 -22.47 -0.78 0.39
C THR A 89 -22.02 -2.02 -0.39
N THR A 90 -21.06 -2.75 0.18
CA THR A 90 -20.59 -4.04 -0.34
C THR A 90 -20.65 -5.08 0.79
N PRO A 91 -21.26 -6.26 0.61
CA PRO A 91 -21.26 -7.31 1.63
C PRO A 91 -19.82 -7.72 2.04
N TYR A 92 -19.60 -7.99 3.32
CA TYR A 92 -18.27 -8.40 3.80
C TYR A 92 -17.75 -9.67 3.13
N ASP A 93 -18.63 -10.63 2.83
CA ASP A 93 -18.24 -11.86 2.14
C ASP A 93 -17.65 -11.58 0.75
N GLU A 94 -18.19 -10.59 0.05
CA GLU A 94 -17.64 -10.14 -1.23
C GLU A 94 -16.29 -9.46 -1.03
N VAL A 95 -16.17 -8.57 -0.04
CA VAL A 95 -14.92 -7.84 0.26
C VAL A 95 -13.77 -8.80 0.58
N VAL A 96 -14.01 -9.86 1.38
CA VAL A 96 -12.96 -10.78 1.81
C VAL A 96 -12.63 -11.85 0.76
N SER A 97 -13.57 -12.16 -0.13
CA SER A 97 -13.36 -13.14 -1.19
C SER A 97 -12.53 -12.60 -2.36
N GLN A 98 -12.46 -11.29 -2.52
CA GLN A 98 -11.75 -10.64 -3.61
C GLN A 98 -10.42 -10.04 -3.14
N LYS A 99 -9.34 -10.32 -3.86
CA LYS A 99 -8.06 -9.64 -3.67
C LYS A 99 -7.88 -8.60 -4.76
N LYS A 100 -7.62 -7.36 -4.35
CA LYS A 100 -7.26 -6.29 -5.29
C LYS A 100 -5.97 -6.66 -6.01
N THR A 101 -6.02 -6.74 -7.32
CA THR A 101 -4.82 -6.93 -8.16
C THR A 101 -4.13 -5.60 -8.42
N LEU A 102 -2.81 -5.65 -8.59
CA LEU A 102 -2.05 -4.48 -9.03
C LEU A 102 -2.41 -4.13 -10.48
N ASP A 103 -2.49 -2.85 -10.78
CA ASP A 103 -2.60 -2.38 -12.16
C ASP A 103 -1.23 -2.52 -12.86
N PRO A 104 -1.11 -3.41 -13.89
CA PRO A 104 0.14 -3.59 -14.60
C PRO A 104 0.69 -2.30 -15.23
N LYS A 105 -0.18 -1.36 -15.60
CA LYS A 105 0.21 -0.07 -16.19
C LYS A 105 1.00 0.81 -15.22
N LEU A 106 0.71 0.72 -13.90
CA LEU A 106 1.48 1.44 -12.88
C LEU A 106 2.90 0.88 -12.75
N VAL A 107 3.07 -0.43 -12.88
CA VAL A 107 4.39 -1.08 -12.87
C VAL A 107 5.20 -0.71 -14.10
N GLU A 108 4.57 -0.67 -15.27
CA GLU A 108 5.18 -0.23 -16.52
C GLU A 108 5.61 1.25 -16.44
N LEU A 109 4.75 2.12 -15.90
CA LEU A 109 5.06 3.53 -15.69
C LEU A 109 6.30 3.72 -14.80
N ALA A 110 6.43 2.95 -13.72
CA ALA A 110 7.62 2.98 -12.86
C ALA A 110 8.90 2.64 -13.64
N SER A 111 8.83 1.67 -14.54
CA SER A 111 9.95 1.28 -15.39
C SER A 111 10.33 2.37 -16.42
N ILE A 112 9.36 3.13 -16.92
CA ILE A 112 9.59 4.25 -17.85
C ILE A 112 10.25 5.41 -17.11
N LEU A 113 9.81 5.72 -15.89
CA LEU A 113 10.34 6.82 -15.08
C LEU A 113 11.73 6.51 -14.47
N ALA A 114 12.15 5.26 -14.44
CA ALA A 114 13.45 4.84 -13.92
C ALA A 114 14.60 4.93 -14.95
N LYS A 115 14.34 5.36 -16.17
CA LYS A 115 15.33 5.65 -17.22
C LYS A 115 15.88 7.06 -17.06
#